data_31609abab362b88c23b6d19b27a5178a
#
_entry.id   31609abab362b88c23b6d19b27a5178a
#
_cell.length_a   1.000
_cell.length_b   1.000
_cell.length_c   1.000
_cell.angle_alpha   90.00
_cell.angle_beta   90.00
_cell.angle_gamma   90.00
#
_symmetry.space_group_name_H-M   'P 1'
#
loop_
_entity.id
_entity.type
_entity.pdbx_description
1 polymer ?
#
loop_
_entity_poly.entity_id
_entity_poly.type
_entity_poly.pdbx_seq_one_letter_code
_entity_poly.pdbx_strand_id
1 'polypeptide(L)'
;MAERNVRVRFAPSPTGALHIGGVRTALYNYLFARQHGGKLIFRIEDTDSNRFVPGAEEYILDSFDWLGIKFDEGVSFGGEHGPYRQSERRDIYKKYVNQLLEAGKAYIAFDTPEELDAKRKEIENFQYDAHTRLQMRNSLTMSKEEVESLIEDGQQYVVRFKIEPGEEIHVNDMIRGDVCVKSDILDDKVLFKSADELPTYHLANIVDDHLMEISHVIRGEEWLPSAPLHVLLYRAFGWEDSMPRFAHLPLLLKPEGKGKLSKRDGDRLGFPVFPLEWHDPKTGEVSSGYRESGYFPEAVVNFLALLGWNPGTEQELFSLEELVEAFDITKCSKSGAKFDYQKGMWFNHEYILRKSDDEIAQLFAPIVANNGVEATMEQVTQVVHMMKDRVSFVKELWELCSFFFIAPTSYDEKTVKKRWKEYSAQQMSELADVLEGIEDFSVEGQEPIVLKWVEDKGYKLGDIMNAFRLTLVGIGKGPGMFDISAFLGKEETLKRMHKAIEVLG
;
A
#
# COMPACT_ATOMS: atom_id res chain seq x y z
N MET A 1 18.67 25.87 -18.82
CA MET A 1 17.88 24.79 -19.44
C MET A 1 16.42 25.24 -19.41
N ALA A 2 15.70 25.15 -20.52
CA ALA A 2 14.25 25.41 -20.52
C ALA A 2 13.60 24.43 -19.54
N GLU A 3 12.65 24.89 -18.74
CA GLU A 3 11.89 24.06 -17.80
C GLU A 3 11.14 22.99 -18.61
N ARG A 4 11.57 21.74 -18.53
CA ARG A 4 10.90 20.62 -19.22
C ARG A 4 9.58 20.35 -18.51
N ASN A 5 8.52 20.10 -19.29
CA ASN A 5 7.26 19.61 -18.72
C ASN A 5 7.53 18.39 -17.83
N VAL A 6 6.93 18.36 -16.66
CA VAL A 6 7.10 17.23 -15.75
C VAL A 6 6.41 16.01 -16.33
N ARG A 7 7.19 14.96 -16.52
CA ARG A 7 6.74 13.61 -16.93
C ARG A 7 7.44 12.59 -16.04
N VAL A 8 6.66 11.83 -15.34
CA VAL A 8 7.12 10.75 -14.44
C VAL A 8 6.43 9.44 -14.82
N ARG A 9 6.92 8.35 -14.28
CA ARG A 9 6.36 7.04 -14.60
C ARG A 9 6.31 6.12 -13.38
N PHE A 10 5.27 5.29 -13.35
CA PHE A 10 5.25 4.05 -12.61
C PHE A 10 5.39 2.90 -13.61
N ALA A 11 6.43 2.07 -13.42
CA ALA A 11 6.85 1.09 -14.41
C ALA A 11 7.03 -0.30 -13.74
N PRO A 12 5.93 -0.97 -13.35
CA PRO A 12 6.00 -2.26 -12.70
C PRO A 12 6.27 -3.40 -13.68
N SER A 13 6.93 -4.46 -13.18
CA SER A 13 6.91 -5.77 -13.84
C SER A 13 5.69 -6.57 -13.35
N PRO A 14 4.90 -7.21 -14.24
CA PRO A 14 3.68 -7.94 -13.88
C PRO A 14 4.02 -9.34 -13.30
N THR A 15 4.68 -9.38 -12.15
CA THR A 15 5.24 -10.59 -11.52
C THR A 15 4.46 -11.08 -10.30
N GLY A 16 3.25 -10.57 -10.09
CA GLY A 16 2.35 -10.90 -8.98
C GLY A 16 1.68 -9.67 -8.39
N ALA A 17 1.14 -9.82 -7.19
CA ALA A 17 0.46 -8.72 -6.49
C ALA A 17 1.34 -7.50 -6.25
N LEU A 18 0.77 -6.32 -6.40
CA LEU A 18 1.45 -5.06 -6.14
C LEU A 18 1.61 -4.83 -4.63
N HIS A 19 2.84 -4.84 -4.14
CA HIS A 19 3.15 -4.52 -2.74
C HIS A 19 2.94 -3.03 -2.47
N ILE A 20 2.50 -2.67 -1.26
CA ILE A 20 2.27 -1.26 -0.85
C ILE A 20 3.50 -0.37 -1.00
N GLY A 21 4.71 -0.92 -1.00
CA GLY A 21 5.93 -0.17 -1.35
C GLY A 21 5.92 0.33 -2.80
N GLY A 22 5.39 -0.48 -3.73
CA GLY A 22 5.15 -0.06 -5.11
C GLY A 22 4.02 0.97 -5.22
N VAL A 23 2.93 0.77 -4.46
CA VAL A 23 1.83 1.74 -4.36
C VAL A 23 2.34 3.10 -3.90
N ARG A 24 3.16 3.15 -2.83
CA ARG A 24 3.75 4.40 -2.35
C ARG A 24 4.62 5.07 -3.42
N THR A 25 5.41 4.28 -4.16
CA THR A 25 6.22 4.81 -5.26
C THR A 25 5.35 5.44 -6.34
N ALA A 26 4.26 4.79 -6.75
CA ALA A 26 3.30 5.34 -7.69
C ALA A 26 2.60 6.60 -7.15
N LEU A 27 2.21 6.58 -5.88
CA LEU A 27 1.60 7.74 -5.21
C LEU A 27 2.53 8.96 -5.23
N TYR A 28 3.82 8.80 -4.91
CA TYR A 28 4.77 9.92 -4.92
C TYR A 28 5.01 10.46 -6.34
N ASN A 29 5.05 9.59 -7.35
CA ASN A 29 5.06 10.01 -8.75
C ASN A 29 3.78 10.80 -9.10
N TYR A 30 2.62 10.31 -8.67
CA TYR A 30 1.33 10.99 -8.88
C TYR A 30 1.31 12.38 -8.23
N LEU A 31 1.67 12.47 -6.94
CA LEU A 31 1.67 13.73 -6.21
C LEU A 31 2.62 14.75 -6.87
N PHE A 32 3.82 14.30 -7.23
CA PHE A 32 4.80 15.13 -7.91
C PHE A 32 4.31 15.61 -9.29
N ALA A 33 3.74 14.72 -10.09
CA ALA A 33 3.18 15.10 -11.38
C ALA A 33 2.05 16.12 -11.25
N ARG A 34 1.07 15.84 -10.39
CA ARG A 34 -0.09 16.73 -10.19
C ARG A 34 0.29 18.10 -9.68
N GLN A 35 1.21 18.18 -8.72
CA GLN A 35 1.71 19.44 -8.17
C GLN A 35 2.34 20.33 -9.23
N HIS A 36 3.02 19.74 -10.22
CA HIS A 36 3.71 20.46 -11.28
C HIS A 36 2.93 20.56 -12.60
N GLY A 37 1.65 20.19 -12.59
CA GLY A 37 0.83 20.17 -13.82
C GLY A 37 1.36 19.21 -14.89
N GLY A 38 2.08 18.16 -14.47
CA GLY A 38 2.72 17.17 -15.32
C GLY A 38 1.89 15.92 -15.56
N LYS A 39 2.52 14.92 -16.19
CA LYS A 39 1.90 13.65 -16.55
C LYS A 39 2.51 12.47 -15.80
N LEU A 40 1.67 11.51 -15.41
CA LEU A 40 2.05 10.21 -14.88
C LEU A 40 1.82 9.12 -15.91
N ILE A 41 2.89 8.41 -16.29
CA ILE A 41 2.88 7.37 -17.32
C ILE A 41 2.84 5.99 -16.66
N PHE A 42 2.00 5.08 -17.17
CA PHE A 42 1.96 3.67 -16.80
C PHE A 42 2.66 2.82 -17.84
N ARG A 43 3.83 2.25 -17.50
CA ARG A 43 4.62 1.40 -18.39
C ARG A 43 4.74 0.01 -17.80
N ILE A 44 4.54 -1.03 -18.61
CA ILE A 44 4.73 -2.43 -18.20
C ILE A 44 6.12 -2.92 -18.61
N GLU A 45 6.90 -3.34 -17.63
CA GLU A 45 8.26 -3.87 -17.81
C GLU A 45 8.23 -5.41 -17.77
N ASP A 46 7.91 -6.02 -18.90
CA ASP A 46 7.68 -7.46 -19.09
C ASP A 46 8.76 -8.15 -19.97
N THR A 47 9.99 -7.63 -19.96
CA THR A 47 11.10 -8.22 -20.71
C THR A 47 11.57 -9.58 -20.20
N ASP A 48 11.19 -9.97 -18.98
CA ASP A 48 11.44 -11.30 -18.41
C ASP A 48 10.16 -12.14 -18.38
N SER A 49 9.91 -12.87 -19.46
CA SER A 49 8.72 -13.73 -19.62
C SER A 49 8.61 -14.83 -18.57
N ASN A 50 9.75 -15.30 -18.00
CA ASN A 50 9.74 -16.35 -16.97
C ASN A 50 9.10 -15.90 -15.65
N ARG A 51 9.05 -14.60 -15.41
CA ARG A 51 8.49 -14.01 -14.18
C ARG A 51 7.05 -13.53 -14.35
N PHE A 52 6.50 -13.63 -15.54
CA PHE A 52 5.12 -13.21 -15.81
C PHE A 52 4.12 -14.01 -14.96
N VAL A 53 3.14 -13.30 -14.38
CA VAL A 53 2.03 -13.89 -13.63
C VAL A 53 0.71 -13.40 -14.21
N PRO A 54 -0.15 -14.32 -14.72
CA PRO A 54 -1.47 -13.94 -15.23
C PRO A 54 -2.30 -13.19 -14.20
N GLY A 55 -3.03 -12.15 -14.63
CA GLY A 55 -3.88 -11.34 -13.76
C GLY A 55 -3.14 -10.25 -12.97
N ALA A 56 -1.80 -10.26 -12.95
CA ALA A 56 -1.03 -9.26 -12.19
C ALA A 56 -1.21 -7.84 -12.71
N GLU A 57 -1.34 -7.67 -14.02
CA GLU A 57 -1.55 -6.35 -14.63
C GLU A 57 -2.93 -5.77 -14.29
N GLU A 58 -3.99 -6.58 -14.43
CA GLU A 58 -5.36 -6.19 -14.05
C GLU A 58 -5.40 -5.82 -12.57
N TYR A 59 -4.79 -6.65 -11.72
CA TYR A 59 -4.69 -6.39 -10.29
C TYR A 59 -4.03 -5.03 -9.97
N ILE A 60 -2.96 -4.67 -10.71
CA ILE A 60 -2.28 -3.39 -10.54
C ILE A 60 -3.22 -2.24 -10.91
N LEU A 61 -3.93 -2.35 -12.03
CA LEU A 61 -4.87 -1.32 -12.49
C LEU A 61 -6.04 -1.16 -11.51
N ASP A 62 -6.66 -2.26 -11.07
CA ASP A 62 -7.75 -2.27 -10.10
C ASP A 62 -7.32 -1.66 -8.75
N SER A 63 -6.06 -1.92 -8.35
CA SER A 63 -5.49 -1.34 -7.13
C SER A 63 -5.43 0.18 -7.21
N PHE A 64 -5.00 0.73 -8.35
CA PHE A 64 -4.91 2.18 -8.53
C PHE A 64 -6.27 2.83 -8.74
N ASP A 65 -7.21 2.15 -9.39
CA ASP A 65 -8.59 2.62 -9.50
C ASP A 65 -9.22 2.75 -8.11
N TRP A 66 -9.09 1.72 -7.27
CA TRP A 66 -9.56 1.76 -5.89
C TRP A 66 -8.94 2.89 -5.07
N LEU A 67 -7.63 3.18 -5.26
CA LEU A 67 -6.92 4.23 -4.54
C LEU A 67 -7.13 5.64 -5.12
N GLY A 68 -7.84 5.77 -6.25
CA GLY A 68 -8.07 7.04 -6.93
C GLY A 68 -6.83 7.61 -7.63
N ILE A 69 -5.79 6.80 -7.87
CA ILE A 69 -4.56 7.21 -8.57
C ILE A 69 -4.74 7.01 -10.06
N LYS A 70 -4.77 8.10 -10.82
CA LYS A 70 -5.05 8.10 -12.27
C LYS A 70 -3.79 8.35 -13.08
N PHE A 71 -3.60 7.53 -14.13
CA PHE A 71 -2.55 7.69 -15.13
C PHE A 71 -3.04 8.52 -16.32
N ASP A 72 -2.12 9.24 -16.95
CA ASP A 72 -2.43 10.11 -18.09
C ASP A 72 -2.09 9.45 -19.42
N GLU A 73 -1.09 8.57 -19.43
CA GLU A 73 -0.64 7.82 -20.59
C GLU A 73 -0.21 6.42 -20.16
N GLY A 74 -0.19 5.47 -21.07
CA GLY A 74 0.37 4.15 -20.79
C GLY A 74 -0.45 2.99 -21.35
N VAL A 75 -0.14 1.77 -20.90
CA VAL A 75 -0.92 0.58 -21.23
C VAL A 75 -2.35 0.81 -20.77
N SER A 76 -3.33 0.59 -21.65
CA SER A 76 -4.77 0.84 -21.45
C SER A 76 -5.20 2.31 -21.43
N PHE A 77 -4.28 3.29 -21.42
CA PHE A 77 -4.59 4.72 -21.41
C PHE A 77 -4.25 5.42 -22.72
N GLY A 78 -3.44 4.78 -23.59
CA GLY A 78 -2.95 5.37 -24.82
C GLY A 78 -1.90 6.45 -24.59
N GLY A 79 -1.68 7.30 -25.59
CA GLY A 79 -0.70 8.39 -25.57
C GLY A 79 0.19 8.41 -26.82
N GLU A 80 1.07 9.42 -26.91
CA GLU A 80 1.86 9.69 -28.12
C GLU A 80 3.19 8.90 -28.18
N HIS A 81 3.62 8.28 -27.07
CA HIS A 81 4.92 7.62 -26.92
C HIS A 81 4.83 6.08 -26.93
N GLY A 82 3.68 5.54 -27.32
CA GLY A 82 3.49 4.08 -27.35
C GLY A 82 4.40 3.32 -28.33
N PRO A 83 4.42 1.99 -28.23
CA PRO A 83 3.76 1.18 -27.21
C PRO A 83 4.37 1.34 -25.83
N TYR A 84 3.54 1.14 -24.77
CA TYR A 84 3.98 1.30 -23.37
C TYR A 84 4.30 -0.02 -22.67
N ARG A 85 4.26 -1.13 -23.40
CA ARG A 85 4.65 -2.47 -22.98
C ARG A 85 6.02 -2.80 -23.58
N GLN A 86 6.99 -3.16 -22.76
CA GLN A 86 8.37 -3.35 -23.22
C GLN A 86 8.52 -4.52 -24.22
N SER A 87 7.79 -5.61 -24.03
CA SER A 87 7.81 -6.75 -24.99
C SER A 87 7.35 -6.38 -26.42
N GLU A 88 6.63 -5.28 -26.59
CA GLU A 88 6.17 -4.76 -27.89
C GLU A 88 7.16 -3.81 -28.54
N ARG A 89 8.31 -3.52 -27.93
CA ARG A 89 9.30 -2.52 -28.34
C ARG A 89 10.62 -3.11 -28.84
N ARG A 90 10.64 -4.39 -29.21
CA ARG A 90 11.87 -5.14 -29.60
C ARG A 90 12.72 -4.42 -30.64
N ASP A 91 12.11 -3.96 -31.74
CA ASP A 91 12.83 -3.28 -32.83
C ASP A 91 13.45 -1.95 -32.38
N ILE A 92 12.79 -1.25 -31.46
CA ILE A 92 13.32 -0.03 -30.86
C ILE A 92 14.61 -0.37 -30.08
N TYR A 93 14.58 -1.36 -29.22
CA TYR A 93 15.74 -1.74 -28.42
C TYR A 93 16.90 -2.26 -29.28
N LYS A 94 16.58 -3.05 -30.31
CA LYS A 94 17.57 -3.57 -31.27
C LYS A 94 18.31 -2.44 -31.98
N LYS A 95 17.59 -1.37 -32.38
CA LYS A 95 18.21 -0.18 -32.97
C LYS A 95 19.23 0.46 -32.01
N TYR A 96 18.88 0.64 -30.76
CA TYR A 96 19.72 1.33 -29.78
C TYR A 96 20.89 0.46 -29.30
N VAL A 97 20.71 -0.86 -29.19
CA VAL A 97 21.82 -1.77 -28.89
C VAL A 97 22.87 -1.75 -30.02
N ASN A 98 22.43 -1.71 -31.28
CA ASN A 98 23.33 -1.62 -32.44
C ASN A 98 24.09 -0.28 -32.44
N GLN A 99 23.44 0.82 -32.10
CA GLN A 99 24.09 2.12 -31.94
C GLN A 99 25.25 2.09 -30.92
N LEU A 100 25.07 1.41 -29.77
CA LEU A 100 26.13 1.24 -28.78
C LEU A 100 27.27 0.35 -29.27
N LEU A 101 26.96 -0.72 -30.03
CA LEU A 101 27.96 -1.58 -30.64
C LEU A 101 28.81 -0.82 -31.69
N GLU A 102 28.16 -0.10 -32.61
CA GLU A 102 28.81 0.72 -33.63
C GLU A 102 29.67 1.83 -33.01
N ALA A 103 29.24 2.44 -31.92
CA ALA A 103 29.99 3.45 -31.18
C ALA A 103 31.15 2.86 -30.33
N GLY A 104 31.33 1.54 -30.29
CA GLY A 104 32.32 0.85 -29.46
C GLY A 104 32.06 1.00 -27.94
N LYS A 105 30.83 1.35 -27.56
CA LYS A 105 30.39 1.49 -26.15
C LYS A 105 29.81 0.20 -25.58
N ALA A 106 29.60 -0.81 -26.44
CA ALA A 106 29.17 -2.14 -26.06
C ALA A 106 29.91 -3.18 -26.89
N TYR A 107 29.85 -4.43 -26.49
CA TYR A 107 30.47 -5.55 -27.18
C TYR A 107 29.67 -6.84 -27.02
N ILE A 108 29.83 -7.78 -27.97
CA ILE A 108 29.15 -9.07 -27.98
C ILE A 108 29.95 -10.06 -27.12
N ALA A 109 29.29 -10.83 -26.27
CA ALA A 109 29.90 -11.85 -25.43
C ALA A 109 29.18 -13.19 -25.60
N PHE A 110 29.96 -14.28 -25.75
CA PHE A 110 29.49 -15.63 -26.04
C PHE A 110 29.68 -16.59 -24.86
N ASP A 111 30.15 -16.09 -23.70
CA ASP A 111 30.35 -16.92 -22.52
C ASP A 111 29.03 -17.52 -22.04
N THR A 112 29.01 -18.84 -21.85
CA THR A 112 27.82 -19.55 -21.32
C THR A 112 27.69 -19.37 -19.82
N PRO A 113 26.50 -19.63 -19.23
CA PRO A 113 26.33 -19.62 -17.78
C PRO A 113 27.32 -20.55 -17.07
N GLU A 114 27.61 -21.73 -17.63
CA GLU A 114 28.56 -22.72 -17.10
C GLU A 114 30.00 -22.18 -17.08
N GLU A 115 30.43 -21.51 -18.18
CA GLU A 115 31.74 -20.86 -18.26
C GLU A 115 31.88 -19.72 -17.24
N LEU A 116 30.81 -18.92 -17.07
CA LEU A 116 30.79 -17.86 -16.07
C LEU A 116 30.83 -18.43 -14.62
N ASP A 117 30.12 -19.53 -14.37
CA ASP A 117 30.15 -20.19 -13.07
C ASP A 117 31.52 -20.84 -12.77
N ALA A 118 32.20 -21.37 -13.79
CA ALA A 118 33.57 -21.82 -13.65
C ALA A 118 34.53 -20.65 -13.27
N LYS A 119 34.37 -19.49 -13.90
CA LYS A 119 35.17 -18.30 -13.58
C LYS A 119 34.90 -17.77 -12.19
N ARG A 120 33.66 -17.80 -11.72
CA ARG A 120 33.29 -17.43 -10.33
C ARG A 120 33.92 -18.35 -9.27
N LYS A 121 34.18 -19.62 -9.62
CA LYS A 121 34.89 -20.57 -8.74
C LYS A 121 36.42 -20.36 -8.78
N GLU A 122 36.94 -19.92 -9.90
CA GLU A 122 38.38 -19.70 -10.14
C GLU A 122 38.85 -18.38 -9.52
N ILE A 123 38.05 -17.31 -9.65
CA ILE A 123 38.38 -15.94 -9.23
C ILE A 123 37.44 -15.51 -8.10
N GLU A 124 38.03 -15.22 -6.94
CA GLU A 124 37.27 -14.69 -5.82
C GLU A 124 36.65 -13.33 -6.16
N ASN A 125 35.33 -13.17 -5.88
CA ASN A 125 34.57 -11.99 -6.23
C ASN A 125 34.59 -11.62 -7.71
N PHE A 126 34.61 -12.64 -8.62
CA PHE A 126 34.60 -12.43 -10.06
C PHE A 126 33.46 -11.48 -10.48
N GLN A 127 33.83 -10.45 -11.22
CA GLN A 127 32.96 -9.54 -11.96
C GLN A 127 33.37 -9.56 -13.43
N TYR A 128 32.41 -9.43 -14.33
CA TYR A 128 32.71 -9.26 -15.76
C TYR A 128 32.91 -7.74 -16.00
N ASP A 129 34.13 -7.27 -15.91
CA ASP A 129 34.51 -5.85 -15.89
C ASP A 129 35.73 -5.53 -16.77
N ALA A 130 36.25 -4.33 -16.64
CA ALA A 130 37.43 -3.88 -17.38
C ALA A 130 38.67 -4.74 -17.16
N HIS A 131 38.83 -5.42 -16.03
CA HIS A 131 40.00 -6.24 -15.70
C HIS A 131 39.88 -7.67 -16.19
N THR A 132 38.66 -8.20 -16.24
CA THR A 132 38.39 -9.61 -16.56
C THR A 132 37.90 -9.83 -17.99
N ARG A 133 37.28 -8.85 -18.63
CA ARG A 133 36.65 -9.00 -19.97
C ARG A 133 37.65 -9.46 -21.07
N LEU A 134 38.94 -9.12 -20.96
CA LEU A 134 39.94 -9.57 -21.91
C LEU A 134 40.39 -11.02 -21.70
N GLN A 135 39.93 -11.68 -20.66
CA GLN A 135 40.14 -13.12 -20.39
C GLN A 135 38.92 -13.95 -20.77
N MET A 136 37.89 -13.33 -21.31
CA MET A 136 36.57 -13.91 -21.58
C MET A 136 36.34 -14.00 -23.09
N ARG A 137 35.33 -14.82 -23.49
CA ARG A 137 34.99 -15.10 -24.88
C ARG A 137 34.04 -14.03 -25.44
N ASN A 138 34.59 -13.00 -26.02
CA ASN A 138 33.81 -11.87 -26.52
C ASN A 138 34.46 -11.19 -27.76
N SER A 139 33.74 -10.27 -28.39
CA SER A 139 34.19 -9.55 -29.58
C SER A 139 35.37 -8.61 -29.40
N LEU A 140 35.87 -8.42 -28.16
CA LEU A 140 37.11 -7.68 -27.88
C LEU A 140 38.34 -8.59 -27.91
N THR A 141 38.16 -9.92 -27.79
CA THR A 141 39.21 -10.95 -27.73
C THR A 141 39.21 -11.86 -28.93
N MET A 142 38.20 -11.80 -29.80
CA MET A 142 38.01 -12.62 -31.00
C MET A 142 38.17 -11.76 -32.25
N SER A 143 38.51 -12.38 -33.38
CA SER A 143 38.50 -11.71 -34.68
C SER A 143 37.03 -11.40 -35.12
N LYS A 144 36.91 -10.44 -36.02
CA LYS A 144 35.60 -10.06 -36.54
C LYS A 144 34.94 -11.22 -37.28
N GLU A 145 35.74 -11.97 -38.05
CA GLU A 145 35.32 -13.12 -38.83
C GLU A 145 34.81 -14.28 -37.94
N GLU A 146 35.48 -14.51 -36.81
CA GLU A 146 35.03 -15.49 -35.80
C GLU A 146 33.68 -15.09 -35.16
N VAL A 147 33.52 -13.84 -34.83
CA VAL A 147 32.28 -13.31 -34.26
C VAL A 147 31.13 -13.44 -35.28
N GLU A 148 31.35 -13.02 -36.53
CA GLU A 148 30.35 -13.13 -37.59
C GLU A 148 29.95 -14.59 -37.86
N SER A 149 30.93 -15.52 -37.94
CA SER A 149 30.64 -16.94 -38.10
C SER A 149 29.80 -17.52 -36.97
N LEU A 150 30.11 -17.17 -35.72
CA LEU A 150 29.31 -17.66 -34.57
C LEU A 150 27.87 -17.15 -34.60
N ILE A 151 27.66 -15.88 -35.01
CA ILE A 151 26.31 -15.32 -35.15
C ILE A 151 25.56 -16.00 -36.30
N GLU A 152 26.21 -16.21 -37.45
CA GLU A 152 25.60 -16.93 -38.62
C GLU A 152 25.26 -18.37 -38.30
N ASP A 153 26.07 -19.05 -37.48
CA ASP A 153 25.81 -20.40 -36.96
C ASP A 153 24.70 -20.46 -35.91
N GLY A 154 24.10 -19.30 -35.54
CA GLY A 154 23.00 -19.22 -34.56
C GLY A 154 23.44 -19.34 -33.11
N GLN A 155 24.74 -19.15 -32.82
CA GLN A 155 25.25 -19.13 -31.44
C GLN A 155 24.58 -17.97 -30.65
N GLN A 156 23.99 -18.30 -29.51
CA GLN A 156 23.42 -17.31 -28.63
C GLN A 156 24.52 -16.42 -28.00
N TYR A 157 24.23 -15.14 -27.87
CA TYR A 157 25.13 -14.16 -27.30
C TYR A 157 24.37 -13.13 -26.45
N VAL A 158 25.11 -12.40 -25.67
CA VAL A 158 24.63 -11.20 -24.98
C VAL A 158 25.43 -9.98 -25.42
N VAL A 159 24.83 -8.81 -25.34
CA VAL A 159 25.54 -7.54 -25.51
C VAL A 159 25.80 -6.94 -24.13
N ARG A 160 27.07 -6.64 -23.86
CA ARG A 160 27.49 -6.01 -22.60
C ARG A 160 27.90 -4.57 -22.82
N PHE A 161 27.56 -3.73 -21.84
CA PHE A 161 28.05 -2.34 -21.81
C PHE A 161 29.53 -2.33 -21.47
N LYS A 162 30.31 -1.58 -22.25
CA LYS A 162 31.77 -1.45 -22.04
C LYS A 162 32.06 -0.28 -21.11
N ILE A 163 32.32 -0.56 -19.84
CA ILE A 163 32.67 0.46 -18.86
C ILE A 163 34.17 0.68 -18.86
N GLU A 164 34.59 1.95 -19.01
CA GLU A 164 35.99 2.31 -18.88
C GLU A 164 36.33 2.65 -17.42
N PRO A 165 37.45 2.15 -16.87
CA PRO A 165 37.84 2.40 -15.50
C PRO A 165 38.40 3.80 -15.31
N GLY A 166 38.53 4.28 -14.07
CA GLY A 166 39.21 5.51 -13.68
C GLY A 166 38.35 6.77 -13.70
N GLU A 167 37.01 6.63 -13.83
CA GLU A 167 36.07 7.76 -13.82
C GLU A 167 35.31 7.86 -12.49
N GLU A 168 35.11 9.07 -11.97
CA GLU A 168 34.15 9.36 -10.90
C GLU A 168 32.82 9.75 -11.51
N ILE A 169 31.77 8.96 -11.20
CA ILE A 169 30.42 9.11 -11.73
C ILE A 169 29.54 9.75 -10.66
N HIS A 170 29.06 10.94 -10.94
CA HIS A 170 28.17 11.70 -10.06
C HIS A 170 26.70 11.49 -10.44
N VAL A 171 25.90 11.09 -9.47
CA VAL A 171 24.45 11.00 -9.57
C VAL A 171 23.84 12.06 -8.66
N ASN A 172 23.34 13.13 -9.24
CA ASN A 172 22.64 14.17 -8.49
C ASN A 172 21.21 13.72 -8.18
N ASP A 173 21.02 13.23 -6.96
CA ASP A 173 19.73 12.72 -6.49
C ASP A 173 18.99 13.78 -5.67
N MET A 174 17.69 14.00 -5.98
CA MET A 174 16.89 15.03 -5.32
C MET A 174 16.69 14.81 -3.82
N ILE A 175 16.80 13.54 -3.37
CA ILE A 175 16.62 13.14 -1.96
C ILE A 175 17.98 12.91 -1.30
N ARG A 176 18.88 12.20 -1.97
CA ARG A 176 20.16 11.73 -1.43
C ARG A 176 21.27 12.77 -1.53
N GLY A 177 21.12 13.73 -2.45
CA GLY A 177 22.17 14.67 -2.83
C GLY A 177 23.12 14.06 -3.85
N ASP A 178 24.37 14.51 -3.89
CA ASP A 178 25.37 13.97 -4.80
C ASP A 178 25.88 12.62 -4.33
N VAL A 179 25.66 11.59 -5.14
CA VAL A 179 26.16 10.22 -4.93
C VAL A 179 27.27 9.97 -5.93
N CYS A 180 28.52 9.89 -5.45
CA CYS A 180 29.70 9.65 -6.27
C CYS A 180 30.12 8.17 -6.20
N VAL A 181 30.33 7.55 -7.36
CA VAL A 181 30.77 6.16 -7.50
C VAL A 181 31.92 6.08 -8.52
N LYS A 182 32.97 5.32 -8.22
CA LYS A 182 34.07 5.07 -9.18
C LYS A 182 33.65 4.00 -10.18
N SER A 183 33.94 4.21 -11.46
CA SER A 183 33.64 3.24 -12.52
C SER A 183 34.41 1.92 -12.34
N ASP A 184 35.51 1.93 -11.62
CA ASP A 184 36.31 0.72 -11.34
C ASP A 184 35.60 -0.38 -10.58
N ILE A 185 34.51 -0.05 -9.85
CA ILE A 185 33.72 -1.04 -9.10
C ILE A 185 32.48 -1.52 -9.87
N LEU A 186 32.27 -1.03 -11.08
CA LEU A 186 31.14 -1.38 -11.91
C LEU A 186 31.49 -2.53 -12.86
N ASP A 187 30.59 -3.48 -12.99
CA ASP A 187 30.69 -4.58 -13.96
C ASP A 187 30.02 -4.21 -15.30
N ASP A 188 30.54 -4.80 -16.38
CA ASP A 188 29.99 -4.66 -17.73
C ASP A 188 28.63 -5.39 -17.82
N LYS A 189 27.58 -4.70 -17.39
CA LYS A 189 26.21 -5.28 -17.35
C LYS A 189 25.73 -5.74 -18.72
N VAL A 190 25.01 -6.85 -18.73
CA VAL A 190 24.29 -7.29 -19.91
C VAL A 190 23.19 -6.28 -20.22
N LEU A 191 23.15 -5.80 -21.46
CA LEU A 191 22.16 -4.87 -21.96
C LEU A 191 21.08 -5.56 -22.81
N PHE A 192 21.47 -6.63 -23.57
CA PHE A 192 20.60 -7.31 -24.51
C PHE A 192 20.95 -8.79 -24.61
N LYS A 193 19.96 -9.62 -24.87
CA LYS A 193 20.10 -11.07 -25.06
C LYS A 193 19.56 -11.44 -26.44
N SER A 194 20.38 -12.17 -27.23
CA SER A 194 19.97 -12.62 -28.55
C SER A 194 18.89 -13.73 -28.51
N ALA A 195 18.82 -14.49 -27.41
CA ALA A 195 17.90 -15.62 -27.26
C ALA A 195 16.42 -15.23 -27.35
N ASP A 196 16.05 -14.13 -26.74
CA ASP A 196 14.67 -13.61 -26.68
C ASP A 196 14.51 -12.29 -27.44
N GLU A 197 15.60 -11.79 -28.01
CA GLU A 197 15.68 -10.48 -28.69
C GLU A 197 15.15 -9.34 -27.83
N LEU A 198 15.35 -9.42 -26.52
CA LEU A 198 14.91 -8.44 -25.54
C LEU A 198 16.08 -7.84 -24.76
N PRO A 199 15.96 -6.55 -24.40
CA PRO A 199 16.94 -5.90 -23.53
C PRO A 199 16.77 -6.39 -22.08
N THR A 200 17.83 -6.19 -21.29
CA THR A 200 17.69 -6.21 -19.84
C THR A 200 17.08 -4.89 -19.36
N TYR A 201 16.68 -4.86 -18.09
CA TYR A 201 16.16 -3.67 -17.44
C TYR A 201 16.99 -2.40 -17.71
N HIS A 202 18.32 -2.50 -17.67
CA HIS A 202 19.19 -1.33 -17.78
C HIS A 202 19.05 -0.60 -19.12
N LEU A 203 19.04 -1.31 -20.23
CA LEU A 203 18.88 -0.70 -21.55
C LEU A 203 17.42 -0.28 -21.78
N ALA A 204 16.47 -1.15 -21.46
CA ALA A 204 15.05 -0.88 -21.67
C ALA A 204 14.62 0.40 -20.94
N ASN A 205 14.97 0.52 -19.67
CA ASN A 205 14.62 1.66 -18.82
C ASN A 205 15.14 2.99 -19.41
N ILE A 206 16.42 3.04 -19.85
CA ILE A 206 17.03 4.25 -20.38
C ILE A 206 16.41 4.66 -21.71
N VAL A 207 16.24 3.69 -22.62
CA VAL A 207 15.66 3.95 -23.95
C VAL A 207 14.21 4.45 -23.81
N ASP A 208 13.44 3.79 -22.94
CA ASP A 208 12.04 4.16 -22.73
C ASP A 208 11.91 5.50 -22.04
N ASP A 209 12.68 5.76 -20.99
CA ASP A 209 12.65 7.04 -20.29
C ASP A 209 13.06 8.21 -21.22
N HIS A 210 14.02 7.98 -22.14
CA HIS A 210 14.38 8.97 -23.16
C HIS A 210 13.25 9.19 -24.16
N LEU A 211 12.72 8.11 -24.79
CA LEU A 211 11.72 8.20 -25.85
C LEU A 211 10.34 8.64 -25.34
N MET A 212 10.03 8.39 -24.07
CA MET A 212 8.81 8.85 -23.41
C MET A 212 8.98 10.21 -22.73
N GLU A 213 10.14 10.86 -22.96
CA GLU A 213 10.45 12.20 -22.45
C GLU A 213 10.35 12.31 -20.91
N ILE A 214 10.69 11.25 -20.19
CA ILE A 214 10.64 11.26 -18.73
C ILE A 214 11.61 12.32 -18.19
N SER A 215 11.08 13.22 -17.40
CA SER A 215 11.84 14.33 -16.81
C SER A 215 12.41 14.00 -15.43
N HIS A 216 11.71 13.14 -14.68
CA HIS A 216 12.09 12.73 -13.34
C HIS A 216 11.86 11.23 -13.14
N VAL A 217 12.87 10.55 -12.60
CA VAL A 217 12.81 9.12 -12.23
C VAL A 217 12.70 9.03 -10.71
N ILE A 218 11.48 8.86 -10.22
CA ILE A 218 11.18 8.65 -8.80
C ILE A 218 10.94 7.15 -8.60
N ARG A 219 11.82 6.48 -7.83
CA ARG A 219 11.79 5.03 -7.64
C ARG A 219 12.39 4.62 -6.29
N GLY A 220 12.26 3.36 -5.89
CA GLY A 220 12.83 2.85 -4.65
C GLY A 220 14.38 2.87 -4.65
N GLU A 221 14.97 3.05 -3.46
CA GLU A 221 16.43 3.13 -3.29
C GLU A 221 17.17 1.83 -3.60
N GLU A 222 16.46 0.70 -3.74
CA GLU A 222 17.05 -0.56 -4.23
C GLU A 222 17.65 -0.42 -5.62
N TRP A 223 17.24 0.59 -6.40
CA TRP A 223 17.75 0.90 -7.72
C TRP A 223 18.89 1.93 -7.73
N LEU A 224 19.24 2.51 -6.58
CA LEU A 224 20.32 3.48 -6.47
C LEU A 224 21.69 2.91 -6.94
N PRO A 225 22.05 1.64 -6.66
CA PRO A 225 23.28 1.04 -7.17
C PRO A 225 23.35 0.98 -8.70
N SER A 226 22.21 1.02 -9.40
CA SER A 226 22.16 1.03 -10.88
C SER A 226 22.25 2.43 -11.47
N ALA A 227 22.08 3.47 -10.69
CA ALA A 227 22.05 4.85 -11.19
C ALA A 227 23.36 5.30 -11.85
N PRO A 228 24.58 4.95 -11.37
CA PRO A 228 25.83 5.27 -12.06
C PRO A 228 25.90 4.66 -13.46
N LEU A 229 25.49 3.40 -13.61
CA LEU A 229 25.42 2.75 -14.92
C LEU A 229 24.43 3.47 -15.86
N HIS A 230 23.30 3.93 -15.34
CA HIS A 230 22.31 4.67 -16.12
C HIS A 230 22.87 6.01 -16.59
N VAL A 231 23.61 6.73 -15.75
CA VAL A 231 24.33 7.97 -16.16
C VAL A 231 25.31 7.69 -17.29
N LEU A 232 26.09 6.61 -17.18
CA LEU A 232 27.03 6.23 -18.25
C LEU A 232 26.31 5.86 -19.56
N LEU A 233 25.15 5.21 -19.50
CA LEU A 233 24.34 4.89 -20.68
C LEU A 233 23.80 6.17 -21.35
N TYR A 234 23.27 7.14 -20.58
CA TYR A 234 22.83 8.43 -21.13
C TYR A 234 24.00 9.13 -21.85
N ARG A 235 25.20 9.15 -21.28
CA ARG A 235 26.41 9.70 -21.90
C ARG A 235 26.81 8.93 -23.17
N ALA A 236 26.75 7.60 -23.14
CA ALA A 236 27.12 6.77 -24.27
C ALA A 236 26.20 7.00 -25.49
N PHE A 237 24.94 7.35 -25.25
CA PHE A 237 24.00 7.75 -26.29
C PHE A 237 24.08 9.23 -26.70
N GLY A 238 24.83 10.06 -25.97
CA GLY A 238 24.82 11.51 -26.17
C GLY A 238 23.53 12.20 -25.70
N TRP A 239 22.83 11.61 -24.70
CA TRP A 239 21.54 12.07 -24.19
C TRP A 239 21.64 12.79 -22.84
N GLU A 240 22.79 13.37 -22.52
CA GLU A 240 23.01 14.05 -21.25
C GLU A 240 22.03 15.19 -21.00
N ASP A 241 21.66 15.94 -22.05
CA ASP A 241 20.70 17.04 -21.96
C ASP A 241 19.26 16.56 -21.71
N SER A 242 18.95 15.31 -22.07
CA SER A 242 17.64 14.69 -21.87
C SER A 242 17.62 13.74 -20.66
N MET A 243 18.73 13.58 -19.96
CA MET A 243 18.78 12.73 -18.77
C MET A 243 17.81 13.23 -17.69
N PRO A 244 16.96 12.35 -17.13
CA PRO A 244 16.02 12.73 -16.09
C PRO A 244 16.75 13.07 -14.78
N ARG A 245 16.10 13.85 -13.94
CA ARG A 245 16.53 14.01 -12.54
C ARG A 245 16.11 12.76 -11.76
N PHE A 246 16.97 12.31 -10.85
CA PHE A 246 16.73 11.10 -10.05
C PHE A 246 16.25 11.46 -8.64
N ALA A 247 15.34 10.64 -8.12
CA ALA A 247 14.91 10.67 -6.72
C ALA A 247 14.72 9.24 -6.23
N HIS A 248 15.60 8.78 -5.33
CA HIS A 248 15.56 7.43 -4.77
C HIS A 248 14.90 7.44 -3.39
N LEU A 249 13.66 6.90 -3.35
CA LEU A 249 12.81 6.84 -2.16
C LEU A 249 13.35 5.85 -1.12
N PRO A 250 13.24 6.15 0.17
CA PRO A 250 13.65 5.24 1.22
C PRO A 250 12.81 3.95 1.23
N LEU A 251 13.42 2.83 1.65
CA LEU A 251 12.70 1.56 1.82
C LEU A 251 11.61 1.66 2.88
N LEU A 252 10.53 0.91 2.72
CA LEU A 252 9.65 0.56 3.82
C LEU A 252 10.31 -0.54 4.64
N LEU A 253 10.57 -0.26 5.91
CA LEU A 253 11.22 -1.18 6.84
C LEU A 253 10.18 -1.95 7.65
N LYS A 254 10.55 -3.13 8.09
CA LYS A 254 9.75 -3.95 9.00
C LYS A 254 9.33 -3.18 10.25
N PRO A 255 8.14 -3.45 10.82
CA PRO A 255 7.73 -2.88 12.10
C PRO A 255 8.65 -3.34 13.25
N GLU A 256 9.20 -4.55 13.13
CA GLU A 256 10.11 -5.14 14.11
C GLU A 256 11.39 -5.66 13.42
N GLY A 257 12.54 -5.45 14.05
CA GLY A 257 13.84 -5.88 13.53
C GLY A 257 14.37 -4.97 12.44
N LYS A 258 15.24 -5.55 11.58
CA LYS A 258 15.94 -4.85 10.48
C LYS A 258 15.50 -5.42 9.11
N GLY A 259 15.52 -4.58 8.09
CA GLY A 259 15.33 -4.97 6.69
C GLY A 259 14.02 -4.48 6.09
N LYS A 260 13.85 -4.75 4.79
CA LYS A 260 12.71 -4.34 3.98
C LYS A 260 11.44 -5.09 4.40
N LEU A 261 10.31 -4.38 4.48
CA LEU A 261 8.99 -4.94 4.69
C LEU A 261 8.65 -5.97 3.60
N SER A 262 8.09 -7.10 4.01
CA SER A 262 7.73 -8.21 3.13
C SER A 262 6.35 -8.78 3.46
N LYS A 263 5.77 -9.57 2.53
CA LYS A 263 4.53 -10.32 2.74
C LYS A 263 4.57 -11.14 4.04
N ARG A 264 5.66 -11.84 4.31
CA ARG A 264 5.82 -12.67 5.53
C ARG A 264 5.68 -11.88 6.82
N ASP A 265 6.05 -10.60 6.82
CA ASP A 265 5.89 -9.73 7.99
C ASP A 265 4.41 -9.41 8.23
N GLY A 266 3.66 -9.14 7.16
CA GLY A 266 2.21 -8.96 7.20
C GLY A 266 1.47 -10.20 7.70
N ASP A 267 1.77 -11.36 7.12
CA ASP A 267 1.17 -12.65 7.50
C ASP A 267 1.42 -12.96 8.98
N ARG A 268 2.64 -12.72 9.47
CA ARG A 268 3.03 -12.97 10.87
C ARG A 268 2.34 -12.03 11.85
N LEU A 269 2.16 -10.78 11.50
CA LEU A 269 1.65 -9.73 12.39
C LEU A 269 0.17 -9.38 12.17
N GLY A 270 -0.46 -10.00 11.15
CA GLY A 270 -1.89 -9.88 10.89
C GLY A 270 -2.30 -8.56 10.22
N PHE A 271 -1.45 -7.98 9.38
CA PHE A 271 -1.80 -6.80 8.60
C PHE A 271 -1.56 -7.02 7.10
N PRO A 272 -2.38 -6.39 6.21
CA PRO A 272 -2.20 -6.52 4.77
C PRO A 272 -0.97 -5.75 4.28
N VAL A 273 -0.34 -6.26 3.22
CA VAL A 273 0.75 -5.58 2.50
C VAL A 273 0.41 -5.36 1.02
N PHE A 274 -0.82 -5.67 0.63
CA PHE A 274 -1.36 -5.51 -0.72
C PHE A 274 -2.60 -4.61 -0.68
N PRO A 275 -2.83 -3.77 -1.70
CA PRO A 275 -4.03 -2.92 -1.74
C PRO A 275 -5.33 -3.73 -1.80
N LEU A 276 -5.38 -4.77 -2.60
CA LEU A 276 -6.52 -5.66 -2.79
C LEU A 276 -6.16 -7.09 -2.43
N GLU A 277 -7.14 -7.94 -2.19
CA GLU A 277 -6.94 -9.38 -2.05
C GLU A 277 -6.33 -9.96 -3.32
N TRP A 278 -5.34 -10.84 -3.16
CA TRP A 278 -4.65 -11.51 -4.25
C TRP A 278 -4.78 -13.01 -4.16
N HIS A 279 -5.28 -13.61 -5.23
CA HIS A 279 -5.30 -15.06 -5.42
C HIS A 279 -4.15 -15.44 -6.35
N ASP A 280 -3.10 -16.04 -5.81
CA ASP A 280 -1.93 -16.42 -6.60
C ASP A 280 -2.29 -17.57 -7.56
N PRO A 281 -2.23 -17.35 -8.88
CA PRO A 281 -2.65 -18.35 -9.86
C PRO A 281 -1.71 -19.57 -9.95
N LYS A 282 -0.49 -19.47 -9.42
CA LYS A 282 0.50 -20.55 -9.44
C LYS A 282 0.41 -21.43 -8.19
N THR A 283 0.17 -20.84 -7.03
CA THR A 283 0.18 -21.55 -5.75
C THR A 283 -1.22 -21.77 -5.18
N GLY A 284 -2.22 -21.02 -5.63
CA GLY A 284 -3.57 -20.98 -5.06
C GLY A 284 -3.63 -20.26 -3.69
N GLU A 285 -2.54 -19.65 -3.25
CA GLU A 285 -2.49 -18.93 -1.97
C GLU A 285 -3.30 -17.62 -2.06
N VAL A 286 -4.11 -17.36 -1.04
CA VAL A 286 -4.88 -16.11 -0.91
C VAL A 286 -4.17 -15.18 0.08
N SER A 287 -3.93 -13.95 -0.33
CA SER A 287 -3.34 -12.90 0.50
C SER A 287 -4.34 -11.77 0.66
N SER A 288 -4.64 -11.38 1.89
CA SER A 288 -5.61 -10.31 2.15
C SER A 288 -5.11 -8.95 1.66
N GLY A 289 -6.06 -8.12 1.20
CA GLY A 289 -5.84 -6.73 0.82
C GLY A 289 -6.30 -5.74 1.88
N TYR A 290 -5.87 -4.48 1.74
CA TYR A 290 -6.35 -3.37 2.55
C TYR A 290 -7.86 -3.17 2.40
N ARG A 291 -8.38 -3.25 1.15
CA ARG A 291 -9.81 -3.11 0.85
C ARG A 291 -10.64 -4.16 1.59
N GLU A 292 -10.29 -5.43 1.47
CA GLU A 292 -11.01 -6.56 2.09
C GLU A 292 -10.82 -6.59 3.62
N SER A 293 -9.73 -5.99 4.11
CA SER A 293 -9.53 -5.78 5.54
C SER A 293 -10.43 -4.68 6.11
N GLY A 294 -11.03 -3.85 5.25
CA GLY A 294 -11.98 -2.81 5.62
C GLY A 294 -11.38 -1.40 5.73
N TYR A 295 -10.20 -1.18 5.17
CA TYR A 295 -9.62 0.15 5.07
C TYR A 295 -10.28 0.98 3.98
N PHE A 296 -10.45 2.26 4.23
CA PHE A 296 -10.83 3.23 3.22
C PHE A 296 -9.63 3.59 2.32
N PRO A 297 -9.84 3.77 1.02
CA PRO A 297 -8.74 4.12 0.11
C PRO A 297 -8.07 5.44 0.51
N GLU A 298 -8.82 6.43 0.96
CA GLU A 298 -8.31 7.72 1.44
C GLU A 298 -7.38 7.55 2.65
N ALA A 299 -7.74 6.66 3.58
CA ALA A 299 -6.92 6.34 4.74
C ALA A 299 -5.60 5.68 4.35
N VAL A 300 -5.65 4.75 3.39
CA VAL A 300 -4.44 4.07 2.88
C VAL A 300 -3.55 5.05 2.13
N VAL A 301 -4.10 5.90 1.27
CA VAL A 301 -3.34 6.92 0.54
C VAL A 301 -2.65 7.89 1.51
N ASN A 302 -3.38 8.42 2.48
CA ASN A 302 -2.82 9.35 3.47
C ASN A 302 -1.73 8.68 4.33
N PHE A 303 -1.97 7.47 4.81
CA PHE A 303 -0.99 6.69 5.55
C PHE A 303 0.29 6.46 4.76
N LEU A 304 0.17 5.99 3.50
CA LEU A 304 1.32 5.72 2.64
C LEU A 304 2.08 7.00 2.27
N ALA A 305 1.38 8.13 2.10
CA ALA A 305 2.02 9.42 1.80
C ALA A 305 2.99 9.85 2.91
N LEU A 306 2.66 9.60 4.17
CA LEU A 306 3.51 9.98 5.31
C LEU A 306 4.60 8.93 5.65
N LEU A 307 4.67 7.82 4.93
CA LEU A 307 5.73 6.84 5.10
C LEU A 307 7.02 7.24 4.36
N GLY A 308 7.84 8.01 5.02
CA GLY A 308 9.12 8.49 4.49
C GLY A 308 9.07 9.89 3.88
N TRP A 309 7.98 10.59 4.03
CA TRP A 309 7.82 12.01 3.72
C TRP A 309 7.12 12.71 4.88
N ASN A 310 7.45 13.99 5.09
CA ASN A 310 6.83 14.83 6.11
C ASN A 310 6.59 16.25 5.56
N PRO A 311 5.38 16.81 5.65
CA PRO A 311 5.08 18.15 5.14
C PRO A 311 5.82 19.28 5.90
N GLY A 312 6.31 19.00 7.11
CA GLY A 312 6.91 19.99 8.00
C GLY A 312 5.89 20.78 8.81
N THR A 313 4.67 20.28 8.89
CA THR A 313 3.56 20.80 9.72
C THR A 313 3.09 19.73 10.70
N GLU A 314 2.19 20.06 11.60
CA GLU A 314 1.55 19.11 12.52
C GLU A 314 0.34 18.39 11.89
N GLN A 315 -0.05 18.77 10.68
CA GLN A 315 -1.15 18.13 9.98
C GLN A 315 -0.79 16.68 9.60
N GLU A 316 -1.66 15.74 9.93
CA GLU A 316 -1.53 14.32 9.61
C GLU A 316 -2.63 13.84 8.64
N LEU A 317 -3.80 14.47 8.67
CA LEU A 317 -4.96 14.05 7.84
C LEU A 317 -5.10 14.97 6.64
N PHE A 318 -4.93 14.39 5.46
CA PHE A 318 -4.92 15.07 4.17
C PHE A 318 -5.89 14.43 3.18
N SER A 319 -6.66 15.21 2.45
CA SER A 319 -7.25 14.72 1.21
C SER A 319 -6.15 14.50 0.15
N LEU A 320 -6.49 13.83 -0.95
CA LEU A 320 -5.55 13.63 -2.04
C LEU A 320 -5.10 14.96 -2.66
N GLU A 321 -6.01 15.93 -2.78
CA GLU A 321 -5.75 17.28 -3.26
C GLU A 321 -4.81 18.05 -2.31
N GLU A 322 -5.06 17.99 -1.01
CA GLU A 322 -4.17 18.58 -0.01
C GLU A 322 -2.78 17.94 -0.02
N LEU A 323 -2.69 16.62 -0.26
CA LEU A 323 -1.40 15.94 -0.43
C LEU A 323 -0.66 16.46 -1.68
N VAL A 324 -1.36 16.69 -2.80
CA VAL A 324 -0.77 17.26 -4.02
C VAL A 324 -0.19 18.64 -3.74
N GLU A 325 -0.93 19.50 -3.02
CA GLU A 325 -0.48 20.85 -2.69
C GLU A 325 0.72 20.86 -1.73
N ALA A 326 0.72 19.98 -0.73
CA ALA A 326 1.73 19.94 0.31
C ALA A 326 3.00 19.19 -0.08
N PHE A 327 2.95 18.32 -1.10
CA PHE A 327 4.03 17.40 -1.43
C PHE A 327 5.29 18.12 -1.91
N ASP A 328 6.41 17.81 -1.31
CA ASP A 328 7.75 18.27 -1.69
C ASP A 328 8.71 17.09 -1.64
N ILE A 329 9.16 16.65 -2.80
CA ILE A 329 10.06 15.48 -2.92
C ILE A 329 11.36 15.66 -2.13
N THR A 330 11.83 16.89 -1.93
CA THR A 330 13.04 17.17 -1.18
C THR A 330 12.91 16.96 0.33
N LYS A 331 11.66 16.89 0.83
CA LYS A 331 11.34 16.59 2.23
C LYS A 331 11.22 15.08 2.49
N CYS A 332 11.48 14.24 1.50
CA CYS A 332 11.56 12.80 1.72
C CYS A 332 12.76 12.46 2.60
N SER A 333 12.57 11.51 3.51
CA SER A 333 13.63 11.01 4.40
C SER A 333 14.73 10.31 3.59
N LYS A 334 15.98 10.48 4.01
CA LYS A 334 17.13 9.71 3.48
C LYS A 334 17.23 8.31 4.09
N SER A 335 16.64 8.08 5.25
CA SER A 335 16.62 6.78 5.93
C SER A 335 15.31 6.04 5.69
N GLY A 336 15.36 4.70 5.79
CA GLY A 336 14.17 3.87 5.63
C GLY A 336 13.04 4.26 6.58
N ALA A 337 11.81 4.19 6.10
CA ALA A 337 10.60 4.48 6.85
C ALA A 337 10.11 3.22 7.58
N LYS A 338 10.07 3.26 8.90
CA LYS A 338 9.55 2.15 9.69
C LYS A 338 8.04 2.05 9.50
N PHE A 339 7.57 0.87 9.11
CA PHE A 339 6.15 0.61 8.91
C PHE A 339 5.45 0.41 10.24
N ASP A 340 4.42 1.22 10.51
CA ASP A 340 3.60 1.12 11.72
C ASP A 340 2.14 0.82 11.31
N TYR A 341 1.75 -0.45 11.43
CA TYR A 341 0.39 -0.89 11.08
C TYR A 341 -0.67 -0.35 12.05
N GLN A 342 -0.31 -0.06 13.31
CA GLN A 342 -1.23 0.55 14.27
C GLN A 342 -1.56 1.99 13.86
N LYS A 343 -0.57 2.72 13.33
CA LYS A 343 -0.81 4.03 12.74
C LYS A 343 -1.74 3.95 11.52
N GLY A 344 -1.61 2.90 10.71
CA GLY A 344 -2.54 2.62 9.61
C GLY A 344 -3.99 2.44 10.08
N MET A 345 -4.21 1.68 11.16
CA MET A 345 -5.53 1.52 11.79
C MET A 345 -6.06 2.85 12.36
N TRP A 346 -5.19 3.64 12.98
CA TRP A 346 -5.54 4.98 13.47
C TRP A 346 -6.02 5.88 12.32
N PHE A 347 -5.33 5.89 11.18
CA PHE A 347 -5.79 6.62 9.99
C PHE A 347 -7.19 6.18 9.58
N ASN A 348 -7.45 4.88 9.53
CA ASN A 348 -8.77 4.39 9.14
C ASN A 348 -9.86 4.83 10.12
N HIS A 349 -9.59 4.79 11.42
CA HIS A 349 -10.47 5.33 12.47
C HIS A 349 -10.79 6.81 12.25
N GLU A 350 -9.79 7.65 12.01
CA GLU A 350 -9.98 9.07 11.78
C GLU A 350 -10.84 9.36 10.53
N TYR A 351 -10.70 8.53 9.49
CA TYR A 351 -11.55 8.63 8.30
C TYR A 351 -12.98 8.13 8.54
N ILE A 352 -13.19 7.15 9.43
CA ILE A 352 -14.54 6.77 9.92
C ILE A 352 -15.20 7.98 10.60
N LEU A 353 -14.48 8.68 11.48
CA LEU A 353 -15.02 9.84 12.19
C LEU A 353 -15.40 11.00 11.25
N ARG A 354 -14.64 11.19 10.17
CA ARG A 354 -14.88 12.25 9.17
C ARG A 354 -16.07 11.97 8.26
N LYS A 355 -16.41 10.71 8.04
CA LYS A 355 -17.58 10.32 7.24
C LYS A 355 -18.86 10.58 8.01
N SER A 356 -19.93 10.94 7.32
CA SER A 356 -21.25 11.10 7.92
C SER A 356 -21.77 9.78 8.50
N ASP A 357 -22.69 9.85 9.43
CA ASP A 357 -23.33 8.67 10.01
C ASP A 357 -24.07 7.87 8.93
N ASP A 358 -24.68 8.55 7.96
CA ASP A 358 -25.37 7.93 6.84
C ASP A 358 -24.41 7.15 5.91
N GLU A 359 -23.23 7.71 5.59
CA GLU A 359 -22.23 6.99 4.79
C GLU A 359 -21.75 5.72 5.49
N ILE A 360 -21.48 5.78 6.80
CA ILE A 360 -21.09 4.59 7.57
C ILE A 360 -22.26 3.62 7.71
N ALA A 361 -23.49 4.12 7.89
CA ALA A 361 -24.69 3.28 7.97
C ALA A 361 -24.94 2.50 6.68
N GLN A 362 -24.71 3.10 5.50
CA GLN A 362 -24.80 2.39 4.22
C GLN A 362 -23.83 1.21 4.13
N LEU A 363 -22.64 1.34 4.73
CA LEU A 363 -21.63 0.26 4.77
C LEU A 363 -21.95 -0.78 5.86
N PHE A 364 -22.60 -0.37 6.95
CA PHE A 364 -22.95 -1.25 8.05
C PHE A 364 -24.26 -2.03 7.83
N ALA A 365 -25.25 -1.46 7.14
CA ALA A 365 -26.54 -2.10 6.89
C ALA A 365 -26.46 -3.51 6.26
N PRO A 366 -25.59 -3.76 5.25
CA PRO A 366 -25.39 -5.12 4.73
C PRO A 366 -24.87 -6.10 5.78
N ILE A 367 -24.03 -5.64 6.72
CA ILE A 367 -23.50 -6.48 7.80
C ILE A 367 -24.62 -6.86 8.77
N VAL A 368 -25.50 -5.92 9.12
CA VAL A 368 -26.70 -6.16 9.94
C VAL A 368 -27.60 -7.19 9.27
N ALA A 369 -27.91 -7.00 7.99
CA ALA A 369 -28.75 -7.91 7.21
C ALA A 369 -28.17 -9.32 7.09
N ASN A 370 -26.86 -9.45 6.87
CA ASN A 370 -26.16 -10.74 6.79
C ASN A 370 -26.18 -11.51 8.12
N ASN A 371 -26.42 -10.83 9.25
CA ASN A 371 -26.61 -11.45 10.54
C ASN A 371 -28.11 -11.77 10.85
N GLY A 372 -28.98 -11.70 9.84
CA GLY A 372 -30.35 -12.10 9.94
C GLY A 372 -31.30 -11.08 10.62
N VAL A 373 -30.88 -9.82 10.66
CA VAL A 373 -31.62 -8.72 11.27
C VAL A 373 -32.25 -7.84 10.19
N GLU A 374 -33.56 -7.61 10.29
CA GLU A 374 -34.25 -6.58 9.54
C GLU A 374 -34.28 -5.29 10.35
N ALA A 375 -33.53 -4.28 9.89
CA ALA A 375 -33.46 -2.95 10.50
C ALA A 375 -33.68 -1.87 9.44
N THR A 376 -34.33 -0.77 9.83
CA THR A 376 -34.46 0.39 8.95
C THR A 376 -33.14 1.15 8.88
N MET A 377 -32.92 1.90 7.79
CA MET A 377 -31.72 2.75 7.68
C MET A 377 -31.63 3.77 8.82
N GLU A 378 -32.78 4.28 9.29
CA GLU A 378 -32.82 5.19 10.43
C GLU A 378 -32.26 4.52 11.69
N GLN A 379 -32.67 3.29 11.98
CA GLN A 379 -32.15 2.53 13.13
C GLN A 379 -30.65 2.26 12.99
N VAL A 380 -30.19 1.90 11.79
CA VAL A 380 -28.75 1.66 11.54
C VAL A 380 -27.94 2.94 11.72
N THR A 381 -28.44 4.07 11.18
CA THR A 381 -27.79 5.39 11.34
C THR A 381 -27.71 5.82 12.80
N GLN A 382 -28.80 5.61 13.59
CA GLN A 382 -28.78 5.92 15.03
C GLN A 382 -27.75 5.07 15.79
N VAL A 383 -27.61 3.79 15.48
CA VAL A 383 -26.60 2.92 16.09
C VAL A 383 -25.19 3.38 15.70
N VAL A 384 -24.96 3.72 14.42
CA VAL A 384 -23.70 4.27 13.94
C VAL A 384 -23.35 5.56 14.68
N HIS A 385 -24.31 6.47 14.83
CA HIS A 385 -24.10 7.71 15.58
C HIS A 385 -23.58 7.47 17.01
N MET A 386 -24.11 6.48 17.70
CA MET A 386 -23.71 6.12 19.07
C MET A 386 -22.38 5.35 19.17
N MET A 387 -21.90 4.75 18.08
CA MET A 387 -20.86 3.71 18.17
C MET A 387 -19.65 3.91 17.27
N LYS A 388 -19.71 4.74 16.21
CA LYS A 388 -18.62 4.85 15.24
C LYS A 388 -17.30 5.34 15.80
N ASP A 389 -17.33 6.08 16.92
CA ASP A 389 -16.16 6.58 17.63
C ASP A 389 -15.33 5.47 18.33
N ARG A 390 -15.83 4.25 18.35
CA ARG A 390 -15.26 3.11 19.09
C ARG A 390 -14.61 2.06 18.20
N VAL A 391 -14.64 2.25 16.89
CA VAL A 391 -14.16 1.26 15.93
C VAL A 391 -13.12 1.82 14.99
N SER A 392 -12.20 0.97 14.57
CA SER A 392 -11.25 1.28 13.51
C SER A 392 -11.72 0.75 12.15
N PHE A 393 -12.66 -0.18 12.14
CA PHE A 393 -13.26 -0.77 10.93
C PHE A 393 -14.76 -0.90 11.08
N VAL A 394 -15.53 -0.63 10.01
CA VAL A 394 -17.00 -0.71 10.02
C VAL A 394 -17.50 -2.10 10.44
N LYS A 395 -16.77 -3.16 10.06
CA LYS A 395 -17.11 -4.54 10.44
C LYS A 395 -17.11 -4.80 11.95
N GLU A 396 -16.33 -4.04 12.71
CA GLU A 396 -16.24 -4.17 14.18
C GLU A 396 -17.49 -3.67 14.87
N LEU A 397 -18.30 -2.82 14.20
CA LEU A 397 -19.56 -2.33 14.77
C LEU A 397 -20.47 -3.48 15.18
N TRP A 398 -20.59 -4.53 14.37
CA TRP A 398 -21.49 -5.64 14.70
C TRP A 398 -21.15 -6.30 16.04
N GLU A 399 -19.90 -6.56 16.29
CA GLU A 399 -19.45 -7.19 17.54
C GLU A 399 -19.69 -6.29 18.77
N LEU A 400 -19.64 -4.97 18.56
CA LEU A 400 -19.78 -4.00 19.63
C LEU A 400 -21.22 -3.54 19.87
N CYS A 401 -22.11 -3.68 18.89
CA CYS A 401 -23.45 -3.09 18.94
C CYS A 401 -24.60 -4.02 18.52
N SER A 402 -24.35 -5.31 18.30
CA SER A 402 -25.39 -6.30 17.97
C SER A 402 -26.53 -6.34 19.00
N PHE A 403 -26.26 -5.97 20.24
CA PHE A 403 -27.27 -5.89 21.30
C PHE A 403 -28.37 -4.85 21.03
N PHE A 404 -28.17 -3.87 20.18
CA PHE A 404 -29.23 -2.96 19.77
C PHE A 404 -30.33 -3.70 18.99
N PHE A 405 -29.97 -4.72 18.23
CA PHE A 405 -30.86 -5.46 17.34
C PHE A 405 -31.30 -6.81 17.93
N ILE A 406 -30.44 -7.44 18.72
CA ILE A 406 -30.66 -8.78 19.28
C ILE A 406 -30.51 -8.72 20.79
N ALA A 407 -31.53 -9.16 21.51
CA ALA A 407 -31.48 -9.24 22.97
C ALA A 407 -30.34 -10.19 23.43
N PRO A 408 -29.66 -9.92 24.53
CA PRO A 408 -28.60 -10.80 25.04
C PRO A 408 -29.21 -12.16 25.45
N THR A 409 -28.58 -13.24 24.98
CA THR A 409 -28.94 -14.61 25.35
C THR A 409 -28.10 -15.14 26.51
N SER A 410 -27.00 -14.43 26.84
CA SER A 410 -26.11 -14.74 27.96
C SER A 410 -25.55 -13.45 28.56
N TYR A 411 -25.03 -13.56 29.75
CA TYR A 411 -24.47 -12.43 30.50
C TYR A 411 -22.99 -12.74 30.82
N ASP A 412 -22.11 -11.75 30.61
CA ASP A 412 -20.66 -11.91 30.87
C ASP A 412 -20.39 -12.20 32.35
N GLU A 413 -19.90 -13.38 32.66
CA GLU A 413 -19.70 -13.85 34.03
C GLU A 413 -18.80 -12.94 34.87
N LYS A 414 -17.77 -12.34 34.27
CA LYS A 414 -16.88 -11.40 34.97
C LYS A 414 -17.59 -10.11 35.31
N THR A 415 -18.44 -9.63 34.40
CA THR A 415 -19.27 -8.44 34.61
C THR A 415 -20.34 -8.73 35.63
N VAL A 416 -21.03 -9.86 35.56
CA VAL A 416 -22.03 -10.29 36.59
C VAL A 416 -21.36 -10.31 37.96
N LYS A 417 -20.28 -11.05 38.16
CA LYS A 417 -19.57 -11.15 39.43
C LYS A 417 -19.14 -9.80 40.00
N LYS A 418 -18.79 -8.85 39.14
CA LYS A 418 -18.30 -7.53 39.54
C LYS A 418 -19.43 -6.52 39.78
N ARG A 419 -20.50 -6.56 38.98
CA ARG A 419 -21.52 -5.51 38.86
C ARG A 419 -22.90 -5.91 39.35
N TRP A 420 -23.26 -7.20 39.33
CA TRP A 420 -24.52 -7.68 39.87
C TRP A 420 -24.34 -8.06 41.35
N LYS A 421 -25.06 -7.38 42.25
CA LYS A 421 -24.97 -7.54 43.70
C LYS A 421 -26.24 -8.24 44.22
N GLU A 422 -26.24 -8.72 45.46
CA GLU A 422 -27.37 -9.35 46.11
C GLU A 422 -28.68 -8.52 46.03
N TYR A 423 -28.53 -7.18 46.03
CA TYR A 423 -29.63 -6.26 45.92
C TYR A 423 -29.95 -5.81 44.48
N SER A 424 -29.20 -6.23 43.48
CA SER A 424 -29.39 -5.74 42.11
C SER A 424 -30.68 -6.17 41.48
N ALA A 425 -31.15 -7.41 41.74
CA ALA A 425 -32.41 -7.90 41.22
C ALA A 425 -33.58 -7.05 41.73
N GLN A 426 -33.63 -6.73 43.03
CA GLN A 426 -34.66 -5.87 43.61
C GLN A 426 -34.58 -4.45 43.02
N GLN A 427 -33.40 -3.85 42.96
CA GLN A 427 -33.23 -2.54 42.41
C GLN A 427 -33.63 -2.44 40.94
N MET A 428 -33.37 -3.46 40.14
CA MET A 428 -33.77 -3.52 38.72
C MET A 428 -35.29 -3.73 38.58
N SER A 429 -35.93 -4.47 39.48
CA SER A 429 -37.40 -4.56 39.51
C SER A 429 -38.02 -3.20 39.83
N GLU A 430 -37.53 -2.50 40.84
CA GLU A 430 -38.04 -1.15 41.18
C GLU A 430 -37.77 -0.16 40.03
N LEU A 431 -36.59 -0.25 39.35
CA LEU A 431 -36.31 0.59 38.19
C LEU A 431 -37.29 0.28 37.02
N ALA A 432 -37.63 -1.00 36.82
CA ALA A 432 -38.59 -1.38 35.78
C ALA A 432 -39.96 -0.75 36.02
N ASP A 433 -40.46 -0.77 37.27
CA ASP A 433 -41.72 -0.10 37.66
C ASP A 433 -41.66 1.41 37.38
N VAL A 434 -40.52 2.07 37.65
CA VAL A 434 -40.34 3.50 37.34
C VAL A 434 -40.39 3.75 35.84
N LEU A 435 -39.63 2.93 35.04
CA LEU A 435 -39.60 3.06 33.59
C LEU A 435 -40.96 2.80 32.94
N GLU A 436 -41.74 1.87 33.46
CA GLU A 436 -43.10 1.57 32.99
C GLU A 436 -44.00 2.81 33.07
N GLY A 437 -43.85 3.61 34.14
CA GLY A 437 -44.65 4.82 34.36
C GLY A 437 -44.22 6.04 33.52
N ILE A 438 -43.10 5.98 32.76
CA ILE A 438 -42.63 7.09 31.94
C ILE A 438 -43.39 7.13 30.62
N GLU A 439 -44.06 8.27 30.33
CA GLU A 439 -44.77 8.46 29.05
C GLU A 439 -43.80 8.80 27.91
N ASP A 440 -42.93 9.78 28.10
CA ASP A 440 -41.88 10.15 27.17
C ASP A 440 -40.64 9.29 27.41
N PHE A 441 -40.46 8.29 26.55
CA PHE A 441 -39.33 7.33 26.65
C PHE A 441 -38.09 7.77 25.87
N SER A 442 -37.97 9.08 25.52
CA SER A 442 -36.75 9.68 25.04
C SER A 442 -35.69 9.77 26.15
N VAL A 443 -34.45 10.08 25.80
CA VAL A 443 -33.36 10.30 26.78
C VAL A 443 -33.74 11.40 27.74
N GLU A 444 -34.24 12.52 27.23
CA GLU A 444 -34.68 13.70 27.99
C GLU A 444 -35.85 13.38 28.92
N GLY A 445 -36.71 12.48 28.56
CA GLY A 445 -37.81 12.04 29.37
C GLY A 445 -37.46 11.05 30.47
N GLN A 446 -36.53 10.13 30.20
CA GLN A 446 -36.12 9.07 31.13
C GLN A 446 -35.13 9.57 32.18
N GLU A 447 -34.02 10.24 31.73
CA GLU A 447 -32.88 10.52 32.56
C GLU A 447 -33.22 11.31 33.83
N PRO A 448 -33.97 12.43 33.80
CA PRO A 448 -34.28 13.19 34.99
C PRO A 448 -35.10 12.40 36.02
N ILE A 449 -36.05 11.57 35.53
CA ILE A 449 -36.94 10.77 36.39
C ILE A 449 -36.12 9.66 37.08
N VAL A 450 -35.31 8.97 36.36
CA VAL A 450 -34.47 7.88 36.92
C VAL A 450 -33.40 8.41 37.87
N LEU A 451 -32.74 9.52 37.54
CA LEU A 451 -31.74 10.12 38.41
C LEU A 451 -32.37 10.62 39.74
N LYS A 452 -33.57 11.23 39.66
CA LYS A 452 -34.30 11.64 40.87
C LYS A 452 -34.72 10.43 41.70
N TRP A 453 -35.22 9.34 41.08
CA TRP A 453 -35.59 8.12 41.81
C TRP A 453 -34.34 7.51 42.50
N VAL A 454 -33.18 7.48 41.87
CA VAL A 454 -31.93 7.00 42.48
C VAL A 454 -31.56 7.83 43.71
N GLU A 455 -31.68 9.16 43.60
CA GLU A 455 -31.43 10.09 44.71
C GLU A 455 -32.41 9.89 45.88
N ASP A 456 -33.71 9.86 45.57
CA ASP A 456 -34.80 9.70 46.56
C ASP A 456 -34.68 8.38 47.35
N LYS A 457 -34.20 7.32 46.69
CA LYS A 457 -33.95 6.00 47.29
C LYS A 457 -32.58 5.93 48.03
N GLY A 458 -31.71 6.87 47.83
CA GLY A 458 -30.33 6.85 48.38
C GLY A 458 -29.45 5.74 47.76
N TYR A 459 -29.76 5.32 46.50
CA TYR A 459 -28.97 4.33 45.83
C TYR A 459 -27.68 4.91 45.23
N LYS A 460 -26.68 4.05 45.02
CA LYS A 460 -25.48 4.47 44.29
C LYS A 460 -25.74 4.44 42.80
N LEU A 461 -25.69 5.56 42.13
CA LEU A 461 -25.94 5.70 40.70
C LEU A 461 -25.10 4.71 39.86
N GLY A 462 -23.83 4.53 40.19
CA GLY A 462 -22.97 3.61 39.48
C GLY A 462 -23.40 2.12 39.59
N ASP A 463 -23.99 1.71 40.71
CA ASP A 463 -24.48 0.36 40.89
C ASP A 463 -25.76 0.14 40.05
N ILE A 464 -26.70 1.11 40.09
CA ILE A 464 -27.91 1.10 39.25
C ILE A 464 -27.55 1.07 37.76
N MET A 465 -26.73 2.01 37.27
CA MET A 465 -26.38 2.09 35.85
C MET A 465 -25.63 0.87 35.34
N ASN A 466 -24.75 0.28 36.16
CA ASN A 466 -24.04 -0.96 35.78
C ASN A 466 -24.96 -2.17 35.74
N ALA A 467 -25.88 -2.32 36.68
CA ALA A 467 -26.86 -3.41 36.66
C ALA A 467 -27.84 -3.23 35.49
N PHE A 468 -28.34 -2.02 35.27
CA PHE A 468 -29.21 -1.68 34.14
C PHE A 468 -28.53 -2.00 32.79
N ARG A 469 -27.26 -1.61 32.61
CA ARG A 469 -26.48 -1.98 31.42
C ARG A 469 -26.43 -3.50 31.22
N LEU A 470 -26.15 -4.23 32.29
CA LEU A 470 -26.04 -5.68 32.20
C LEU A 470 -27.36 -6.32 31.75
N THR A 471 -28.53 -5.78 32.21
CA THR A 471 -29.81 -6.29 31.77
C THR A 471 -30.11 -6.08 30.30
N LEU A 472 -29.69 -4.93 29.73
CA LEU A 472 -30.00 -4.58 28.33
C LEU A 472 -29.00 -5.14 27.33
N VAL A 473 -27.71 -5.17 27.72
CA VAL A 473 -26.57 -5.43 26.82
C VAL A 473 -25.95 -6.81 27.04
N GLY A 474 -26.04 -7.35 28.27
CA GLY A 474 -25.37 -8.61 28.65
C GLY A 474 -23.89 -8.47 28.98
N ILE A 475 -23.27 -7.32 28.70
CA ILE A 475 -21.85 -7.01 28.96
C ILE A 475 -21.67 -5.64 29.62
N GLY A 476 -20.47 -5.37 30.12
CA GLY A 476 -20.17 -4.14 30.84
C GLY A 476 -19.74 -2.94 29.95
N LYS A 477 -19.98 -2.98 28.66
CA LYS A 477 -19.55 -1.96 27.67
C LYS A 477 -20.75 -1.50 26.84
N GLY A 478 -20.67 -0.28 26.28
CA GLY A 478 -21.73 0.30 25.42
C GLY A 478 -21.81 1.81 25.59
N PRO A 479 -22.66 2.52 24.84
CA PRO A 479 -22.93 3.95 24.96
C PRO A 479 -23.72 4.28 26.23
N GLY A 480 -24.34 5.45 26.31
CA GLY A 480 -25.20 5.87 27.41
C GLY A 480 -26.36 4.90 27.64
N MET A 481 -26.73 4.69 28.92
CA MET A 481 -27.81 3.74 29.22
C MET A 481 -29.16 4.24 28.72
N PHE A 482 -29.38 5.54 28.80
CA PHE A 482 -30.63 6.15 28.33
C PHE A 482 -30.69 6.19 26.81
N ASP A 483 -29.56 6.31 26.11
CA ASP A 483 -29.48 6.17 24.64
C ASP A 483 -29.87 4.76 24.21
N ILE A 484 -29.36 3.73 24.92
CA ILE A 484 -29.72 2.34 24.64
C ILE A 484 -31.20 2.08 24.88
N SER A 485 -31.73 2.49 26.04
CA SER A 485 -33.14 2.24 26.38
C SER A 485 -34.10 3.01 25.48
N ALA A 486 -33.76 4.26 25.12
CA ALA A 486 -34.56 5.04 24.17
C ALA A 486 -34.61 4.39 22.78
N PHE A 487 -33.49 3.88 22.30
CA PHE A 487 -33.43 3.16 21.02
C PHE A 487 -34.27 1.86 21.05
N LEU A 488 -34.15 1.08 22.12
CA LEU A 488 -34.91 -0.18 22.28
C LEU A 488 -36.41 0.05 22.43
N GLY A 489 -36.79 1.20 22.96
CA GLY A 489 -38.15 1.51 23.36
C GLY A 489 -38.54 0.83 24.67
N LYS A 490 -39.67 1.29 25.24
CA LYS A 490 -40.14 0.87 26.57
C LYS A 490 -40.39 -0.66 26.67
N GLU A 491 -41.08 -1.22 25.71
CA GLU A 491 -41.47 -2.63 25.73
C GLU A 491 -40.30 -3.59 25.73
N GLU A 492 -39.32 -3.38 24.79
CA GLU A 492 -38.16 -4.23 24.71
C GLU A 492 -37.21 -4.02 25.89
N THR A 493 -37.09 -2.78 26.39
CA THR A 493 -36.30 -2.47 27.60
C THR A 493 -36.81 -3.24 28.81
N LEU A 494 -38.10 -3.16 29.11
CA LEU A 494 -38.74 -3.87 30.24
C LEU A 494 -38.61 -5.38 30.08
N LYS A 495 -38.84 -5.92 28.88
CA LYS A 495 -38.71 -7.33 28.57
C LYS A 495 -37.29 -7.86 28.85
N ARG A 496 -36.26 -7.14 28.47
CA ARG A 496 -34.85 -7.50 28.74
C ARG A 496 -34.55 -7.44 30.23
N MET A 497 -35.03 -6.41 30.93
CA MET A 497 -34.85 -6.27 32.37
C MET A 497 -35.51 -7.45 33.12
N HIS A 498 -36.73 -7.77 32.86
CA HIS A 498 -37.41 -8.90 33.49
C HIS A 498 -36.70 -10.23 33.22
N LYS A 499 -36.22 -10.45 31.97
CA LYS A 499 -35.46 -11.66 31.63
C LYS A 499 -34.13 -11.74 32.40
N ALA A 500 -33.41 -10.62 32.52
CA ALA A 500 -32.19 -10.59 33.28
C ALA A 500 -32.41 -10.84 34.79
N ILE A 501 -33.44 -10.26 35.37
CA ILE A 501 -33.83 -10.49 36.76
C ILE A 501 -34.18 -11.99 36.99
N GLU A 502 -34.90 -12.64 36.06
CA GLU A 502 -35.21 -14.07 36.14
C GLU A 502 -33.97 -14.95 36.13
N VAL A 503 -32.94 -14.56 35.33
CA VAL A 503 -31.73 -15.38 35.10
C VAL A 503 -30.65 -15.14 36.14
N LEU A 504 -30.53 -13.90 36.64
CA LEU A 504 -29.43 -13.45 37.51
C LEU A 504 -29.85 -13.24 38.96
N GLY A 505 -31.16 -13.22 39.23
CA GLY A 505 -31.78 -12.91 40.53
C GLY A 505 -31.98 -14.07 41.47
#